data_fba18add5cd37651a15aead450a828cc
#
_entry.id   fba18add5cd37651a15aead450a828cc
#
_cell.length_a   1.000
_cell.length_b   1.000
_cell.length_c   1.000
_cell.angle_alpha   90.00
_cell.angle_beta   90.00
_cell.angle_gamma   90.00
#
_symmetry.space_group_name_H-M   'P 1'
#
loop_
_entity.id
_entity.type
_entity.pdbx_description
1 polymer ?
#
loop_
_entity_poly.entity_id
_entity_poly.type
_entity_poly.pdbx_seq_one_letter_code
_entity_poly.pdbx_strand_id
1 'polypeptide(L)'
;KHYKEFCSDLKAIYAAVSLEAAEMAKDTLKSKWEKCYPGAVRIWVDNFKYVEQLFEFPADIRKIIYTTNVIESVNNALRKVTRFKGCLPSVTALEKLLYLRIRELTASWTDRVPGWAGVRAALNIICPDWNQY
;
A
#
# COMPACT_ATOMS: atom_id res chain seq x y z
N LYS A 1 7.02 22.15 -10.13
CA LYS A 1 7.50 21.96 -11.52
C LYS A 1 8.13 20.59 -11.71
N HIS A 2 8.79 20.00 -10.71
CA HIS A 2 9.55 18.74 -10.76
C HIS A 2 8.83 17.54 -10.12
N TYR A 3 7.52 17.62 -9.92
CA TYR A 3 6.75 16.58 -9.18
C TYR A 3 6.90 15.16 -9.74
N LYS A 4 6.78 15.00 -11.05
CA LYS A 4 6.88 13.67 -11.70
C LYS A 4 8.27 13.06 -11.54
N GLU A 5 9.31 13.88 -11.68
CA GLU A 5 10.69 13.43 -11.55
C GLU A 5 11.02 13.07 -10.10
N PHE A 6 10.61 13.90 -9.14
CA PHE A 6 10.74 13.61 -7.72
C PHE A 6 10.03 12.31 -7.32
N CYS A 7 8.79 12.09 -7.80
CA CYS A 7 8.06 10.85 -7.55
C CYS A 7 8.73 9.62 -8.20
N SER A 8 9.38 9.79 -9.37
CA SER A 8 10.15 8.72 -10.01
C SER A 8 11.37 8.34 -9.17
N ASP A 9 12.10 9.32 -8.65
CA ASP A 9 13.25 9.08 -7.78
C ASP A 9 12.83 8.46 -6.44
N LEU A 10 11.70 8.87 -5.87
CA LEU A 10 11.11 8.20 -4.70
C LEU A 10 10.75 6.75 -4.97
N LYS A 11 10.16 6.47 -6.14
CA LYS A 11 9.82 5.11 -6.53
C LYS A 11 11.03 4.20 -6.59
N ALA A 12 12.19 4.73 -7.02
CA ALA A 12 13.44 3.98 -7.06
C ALA A 12 13.86 3.45 -5.67
N ILE A 13 13.50 4.15 -4.59
CA ILE A 13 13.82 3.74 -3.22
C ILE A 13 13.00 2.50 -2.83
N TYR A 14 11.65 2.61 -2.82
CA TYR A 14 10.81 1.53 -2.31
C TYR A 14 10.61 0.36 -3.30
N ALA A 15 10.88 0.56 -4.59
CA ALA A 15 10.84 -0.48 -5.61
C ALA A 15 12.22 -1.13 -5.87
N ALA A 16 13.24 -0.78 -5.08
CA ALA A 16 14.57 -1.34 -5.20
C ALA A 16 14.57 -2.87 -4.99
N VAL A 17 15.51 -3.54 -5.64
CA VAL A 17 15.63 -5.00 -5.56
C VAL A 17 16.23 -5.47 -4.25
N SER A 18 17.09 -4.65 -3.63
CA SER A 18 17.76 -4.92 -2.35
C SER A 18 17.77 -3.67 -1.47
N LEU A 19 18.10 -3.85 -0.19
CA LEU A 19 18.24 -2.74 0.75
C LEU A 19 19.38 -1.81 0.34
N GLU A 20 20.51 -2.34 -0.09
CA GLU A 20 21.68 -1.55 -0.53
C GLU A 20 21.29 -0.67 -1.74
N ALA A 21 20.53 -1.21 -2.68
CA ALA A 21 20.03 -0.42 -3.82
C ALA A 21 19.06 0.68 -3.38
N ALA A 22 18.25 0.43 -2.35
CA ALA A 22 17.35 1.45 -1.78
C ALA A 22 18.13 2.56 -1.05
N GLU A 23 19.21 2.22 -0.34
CA GLU A 23 20.10 3.19 0.30
C GLU A 23 20.79 4.09 -0.74
N MET A 24 21.33 3.51 -1.80
CA MET A 24 21.92 4.26 -2.91
C MET A 24 20.89 5.21 -3.58
N ALA A 25 19.67 4.73 -3.78
CA ALA A 25 18.60 5.55 -4.34
C ALA A 25 18.21 6.71 -3.39
N LYS A 26 18.17 6.47 -2.06
CA LYS A 26 17.94 7.51 -1.03
C LYS A 26 19.04 8.58 -1.08
N ASP A 27 20.30 8.18 -1.17
CA ASP A 27 21.43 9.11 -1.22
C ASP A 27 21.43 9.91 -2.52
N THR A 28 21.04 9.30 -3.62
CA THR A 28 20.81 9.98 -4.90
C THR A 28 19.68 10.98 -4.80
N LEU A 29 18.54 10.61 -4.22
CA LEU A 29 17.41 11.51 -3.97
C LEU A 29 17.86 12.71 -3.13
N LYS A 30 18.60 12.45 -2.03
CA LYS A 30 19.11 13.49 -1.15
C LYS A 30 20.01 14.46 -1.91
N SER A 31 21.04 13.99 -2.60
CA SER A 31 21.99 14.82 -3.33
C SER A 31 21.33 15.70 -4.41
N LYS A 32 20.31 15.16 -5.07
CA LYS A 32 19.60 15.83 -6.16
C LYS A 32 18.61 16.87 -5.67
N TRP A 33 17.88 16.60 -4.58
CA TRP A 33 16.69 17.35 -4.21
C TRP A 33 16.82 18.16 -2.90
N GLU A 34 17.84 17.91 -2.08
CA GLU A 34 17.99 18.55 -0.78
C GLU A 34 18.01 20.09 -0.86
N LYS A 35 18.64 20.64 -1.92
CA LYS A 35 18.69 22.08 -2.13
C LYS A 35 17.35 22.70 -2.53
N CYS A 36 16.53 21.95 -3.29
CA CYS A 36 15.27 22.43 -3.85
C CYS A 36 14.07 22.13 -2.94
N TYR A 37 14.07 20.97 -2.28
CA TYR A 37 12.95 20.47 -1.47
C TYR A 37 13.44 19.84 -0.15
N PRO A 38 14.15 20.58 0.71
CA PRO A 38 14.77 20.01 1.91
C PRO A 38 13.78 19.33 2.86
N GLY A 39 12.58 19.92 3.03
CA GLY A 39 11.54 19.33 3.88
C GLY A 39 11.03 17.98 3.37
N ALA A 40 10.83 17.83 2.06
CA ALA A 40 10.38 16.58 1.47
C ALA A 40 11.47 15.50 1.57
N VAL A 41 12.72 15.85 1.31
CA VAL A 41 13.86 14.92 1.42
C VAL A 41 14.05 14.46 2.86
N ARG A 42 13.99 15.40 3.82
CA ARG A 42 14.13 15.09 5.24
C ARG A 42 13.15 14.06 5.74
N ILE A 43 11.87 14.13 5.32
CA ILE A 43 10.86 13.16 5.70
C ILE A 43 11.29 11.73 5.32
N TRP A 44 11.85 11.55 4.13
CA TRP A 44 12.30 10.24 3.65
C TRP A 44 13.58 9.76 4.31
N VAL A 45 14.52 10.67 4.58
CA VAL A 45 15.78 10.34 5.25
C VAL A 45 15.53 9.96 6.71
N ASP A 46 14.76 10.77 7.45
CA ASP A 46 14.51 10.55 8.88
C ASP A 46 13.65 9.30 9.14
N ASN A 47 12.82 8.91 8.16
CA ASN A 47 11.92 7.75 8.26
C ASN A 47 12.40 6.53 7.46
N PHE A 48 13.61 6.54 6.94
CA PHE A 48 14.13 5.45 6.10
C PHE A 48 14.11 4.09 6.81
N LYS A 49 14.26 4.06 8.13
CA LYS A 49 14.13 2.84 8.96
C LYS A 49 12.82 2.07 8.72
N TYR A 50 11.72 2.74 8.36
CA TYR A 50 10.46 2.07 8.02
C TYR A 50 10.50 1.46 6.62
N VAL A 51 11.31 2.04 5.72
CA VAL A 51 11.55 1.45 4.40
C VAL A 51 12.45 0.21 4.53
N GLU A 52 13.44 0.23 5.40
CA GLU A 52 14.32 -0.91 5.71
C GLU A 52 13.50 -2.14 6.12
N GLN A 53 12.51 -1.97 7.00
CA GLN A 53 11.61 -3.04 7.45
C GLN A 53 10.84 -3.70 6.29
N LEU A 54 10.56 -2.97 5.20
CA LEU A 54 9.90 -3.56 4.03
C LEU A 54 10.80 -4.58 3.32
N PHE A 55 12.12 -4.44 3.42
CA PHE A 55 13.06 -5.35 2.77
C PHE A 55 13.22 -6.67 3.52
N GLU A 56 12.67 -6.81 4.73
CA GLU A 56 12.52 -8.09 5.41
C GLU A 56 11.51 -9.00 4.68
N PHE A 57 10.62 -8.42 3.87
CA PHE A 57 9.63 -9.16 3.10
C PHE A 57 10.12 -9.48 1.68
N PRO A 58 9.80 -10.67 1.15
CA PRO A 58 10.03 -11.02 -0.25
C PRO A 58 9.40 -10.02 -1.23
N ALA A 59 10.00 -9.92 -2.42
CA ALA A 59 9.59 -8.93 -3.43
C ALA A 59 8.10 -9.01 -3.80
N ASP A 60 7.52 -10.21 -3.85
CA ASP A 60 6.10 -10.42 -4.16
C ASP A 60 5.18 -9.82 -3.08
N ILE A 61 5.54 -9.97 -1.81
CA ILE A 61 4.81 -9.34 -0.69
C ILE A 61 4.99 -7.84 -0.72
N ARG A 62 6.22 -7.34 -0.92
CA ARG A 62 6.48 -5.89 -1.03
C ARG A 62 5.64 -5.24 -2.11
N LYS A 63 5.51 -5.90 -3.27
CA LYS A 63 4.69 -5.42 -4.38
C LYS A 63 3.23 -5.22 -3.98
N ILE A 64 2.67 -6.12 -3.17
CA ILE A 64 1.29 -5.97 -2.66
C ILE A 64 1.19 -4.83 -1.66
N ILE A 65 2.15 -4.69 -0.75
CA ILE A 65 2.19 -3.59 0.23
C ILE A 65 2.20 -2.23 -0.48
N TYR A 66 2.94 -2.09 -1.60
CA TYR A 66 2.97 -0.83 -2.37
C TYR A 66 1.70 -0.56 -3.17
N THR A 67 0.90 -1.59 -3.44
CA THR A 67 -0.35 -1.44 -4.20
C THR A 67 -1.54 -1.32 -3.25
N THR A 68 -1.65 -0.19 -2.56
CA THR A 68 -2.81 0.13 -1.69
C THR A 68 -4.11 0.33 -2.47
N ASN A 69 -4.06 0.27 -3.80
CA ASN A 69 -5.20 0.51 -4.69
C ASN A 69 -6.43 -0.36 -4.37
N VAL A 70 -6.22 -1.60 -3.89
CA VAL A 70 -7.33 -2.49 -3.50
C VAL A 70 -8.04 -1.95 -2.26
N ILE A 71 -7.28 -1.60 -1.22
CA ILE A 71 -7.83 -1.04 0.03
C ILE A 71 -8.52 0.31 -0.24
N GLU A 72 -7.88 1.18 -1.03
CA GLU A 72 -8.46 2.46 -1.43
C GLU A 72 -9.74 2.27 -2.25
N SER A 73 -9.77 1.31 -3.18
CA SER A 73 -10.95 0.97 -3.97
C SER A 73 -12.10 0.50 -3.09
N VAL A 74 -11.84 -0.41 -2.14
CA VAL A 74 -12.83 -0.87 -1.16
C VAL A 74 -13.34 0.31 -0.31
N ASN A 75 -12.44 1.10 0.26
CA ASN A 75 -12.80 2.27 1.06
C ASN A 75 -13.65 3.28 0.27
N ASN A 76 -13.31 3.54 -0.99
CA ASN A 76 -14.07 4.42 -1.85
C ASN A 76 -15.45 3.86 -2.16
N ALA A 77 -15.57 2.56 -2.37
CA ALA A 77 -16.85 1.89 -2.59
C ALA A 77 -17.75 1.93 -1.35
N LEU A 78 -17.19 1.75 -0.15
CA LEU A 78 -17.91 1.88 1.11
C LEU A 78 -18.30 3.34 1.39
N ARG A 79 -17.41 4.30 1.16
CA ARG A 79 -17.72 5.73 1.30
C ARG A 79 -18.85 6.19 0.38
N LYS A 80 -18.95 5.65 -0.83
CA LYS A 80 -20.06 6.00 -1.74
C LYS A 80 -21.42 5.70 -1.11
N VAL A 81 -21.60 4.51 -0.53
CA VAL A 81 -22.90 4.14 0.04
C VAL A 81 -23.21 4.86 1.36
N THR A 82 -22.20 5.24 2.14
CA THR A 82 -22.41 5.99 3.39
C THR A 82 -22.68 7.48 3.13
N ARG A 83 -22.00 8.11 2.14
CA ARG A 83 -22.19 9.53 1.81
C ARG A 83 -23.57 9.86 1.24
N PHE A 84 -24.14 8.95 0.44
CA PHE A 84 -25.45 9.20 -0.18
C PHE A 84 -26.63 9.15 0.80
N LYS A 85 -26.47 8.61 1.99
CA LYS A 85 -27.56 8.42 2.94
C LYS A 85 -27.68 9.50 4.01
N GLY A 86 -26.89 10.59 3.93
CA GLY A 86 -26.95 11.76 4.80
C GLY A 86 -27.03 11.46 6.30
N CYS A 87 -28.10 10.82 6.75
CA CYS A 87 -28.29 10.34 8.12
C CYS A 87 -28.74 8.88 8.10
N LEU A 88 -28.11 8.05 8.90
CA LEU A 88 -28.49 6.65 9.11
C LEU A 88 -29.29 6.53 10.41
N PRO A 89 -30.42 5.82 10.42
CA PRO A 89 -31.33 5.77 11.56
C PRO A 89 -30.75 4.98 12.75
N SER A 90 -29.81 4.07 12.50
CA SER A 90 -29.19 3.25 13.55
C SER A 90 -27.86 2.65 13.08
N VAL A 91 -27.05 2.17 14.05
CA VAL A 91 -25.81 1.41 13.76
C VAL A 91 -26.13 0.14 12.97
N THR A 92 -27.19 -0.58 13.33
CA THR A 92 -27.61 -1.78 12.61
C THR A 92 -27.98 -1.50 11.15
N ALA A 93 -28.54 -0.33 10.84
CA ALA A 93 -28.81 0.07 9.46
C ALA A 93 -27.50 0.31 8.68
N LEU A 94 -26.49 0.89 9.33
CA LEU A 94 -25.16 1.05 8.75
C LEU A 94 -24.51 -0.30 8.49
N GLU A 95 -24.54 -1.22 9.44
CA GLU A 95 -23.96 -2.56 9.30
C GLU A 95 -24.59 -3.33 8.13
N LYS A 96 -25.93 -3.31 8.02
CA LYS A 96 -26.62 -3.93 6.87
C LYS A 96 -26.22 -3.32 5.55
N LEU A 97 -26.09 -2.00 5.48
CA LEU A 97 -25.68 -1.30 4.27
C LEU A 97 -24.26 -1.67 3.85
N LEU A 98 -23.33 -1.69 4.80
CA LEU A 98 -21.95 -2.07 4.56
C LEU A 98 -21.84 -3.55 4.15
N TYR A 99 -22.58 -4.43 4.83
CA TYR A 99 -22.62 -5.87 4.49
C TYR A 99 -23.09 -6.11 3.05
N LEU A 100 -24.20 -5.48 2.64
CA LEU A 100 -24.70 -5.60 1.27
C LEU A 100 -23.67 -5.10 0.26
N ARG A 101 -23.01 -3.97 0.55
CA ARG A 101 -21.98 -3.42 -0.34
C ARG A 101 -20.75 -4.32 -0.42
N ILE A 102 -20.32 -4.89 0.68
CA ILE A 102 -19.21 -5.85 0.69
C ILE A 102 -19.56 -7.08 -0.14
N ARG A 103 -20.76 -7.63 0.00
CA ARG A 103 -21.23 -8.76 -0.82
C ARG A 103 -21.21 -8.46 -2.32
N GLU A 104 -21.67 -7.27 -2.72
CA GLU A 104 -21.62 -6.84 -4.14
C GLU A 104 -20.15 -6.75 -4.63
N LEU A 105 -19.25 -6.18 -3.83
CA LEU A 105 -17.85 -6.07 -4.18
C LEU A 105 -17.19 -7.45 -4.31
N THR A 106 -17.40 -8.33 -3.34
CA THR A 106 -16.80 -9.67 -3.34
C THR A 106 -17.34 -10.55 -4.47
N ALA A 107 -18.60 -10.36 -4.89
CA ALA A 107 -19.16 -11.05 -6.05
C ALA A 107 -18.43 -10.71 -7.37
N SER A 108 -17.80 -9.54 -7.45
CA SER A 108 -17.00 -9.13 -8.62
C SER A 108 -15.52 -9.53 -8.54
N TRP A 109 -15.07 -10.03 -7.40
CA TRP A 109 -13.69 -10.47 -7.24
C TRP A 109 -13.51 -11.82 -7.91
N THR A 110 -12.63 -11.85 -8.91
CA THR A 110 -12.21 -13.10 -9.54
C THR A 110 -11.11 -13.73 -8.70
N ASP A 111 -11.14 -15.05 -8.53
CA ASP A 111 -10.18 -15.80 -7.69
C ASP A 111 -8.72 -15.77 -8.17
N ARG A 112 -8.42 -15.01 -9.23
CA ARG A 112 -7.10 -14.97 -9.86
C ARG A 112 -6.39 -13.65 -9.63
N VAL A 113 -5.68 -13.56 -8.51
CA VAL A 113 -4.64 -12.53 -8.33
C VAL A 113 -3.34 -13.08 -8.93
N PRO A 114 -2.79 -12.47 -9.99
CA PRO A 114 -1.52 -12.91 -10.58
C PRO A 114 -0.42 -12.95 -9.51
N GLY A 115 0.32 -14.07 -9.44
CA GLY A 115 1.40 -14.24 -8.44
C GLY A 115 0.92 -14.62 -7.04
N TRP A 116 -0.40 -14.80 -6.80
CA TRP A 116 -0.93 -15.10 -5.47
C TRP A 116 -0.35 -16.36 -4.83
N ALA A 117 -0.02 -17.39 -5.63
CA ALA A 117 0.59 -18.61 -5.13
C ALA A 117 1.94 -18.34 -4.43
N GLY A 118 2.79 -17.50 -5.03
CA GLY A 118 4.07 -17.08 -4.44
C GLY A 118 3.88 -16.27 -3.17
N VAL A 119 2.95 -15.32 -3.18
CA VAL A 119 2.60 -14.50 -2.01
C VAL A 119 2.09 -15.37 -0.87
N ARG A 120 1.19 -16.32 -1.17
CA ARG A 120 0.65 -17.26 -0.18
C ARG A 120 1.74 -18.14 0.44
N ALA A 121 2.64 -18.66 -0.38
CA ALA A 121 3.78 -19.43 0.09
C ALA A 121 4.68 -18.62 1.03
N ALA A 122 4.99 -17.38 0.66
CA ALA A 122 5.79 -16.48 1.47
C ALA A 122 5.09 -16.09 2.78
N LEU A 123 3.77 -15.80 2.76
CA LEU A 123 2.98 -15.51 3.95
C LEU A 123 2.94 -16.69 4.92
N ASN A 124 2.84 -17.92 4.43
CA ASN A 124 2.86 -19.13 5.27
C ASN A 124 4.20 -19.31 6.02
N ILE A 125 5.29 -18.79 5.45
CA ILE A 125 6.62 -18.82 6.08
C ILE A 125 6.76 -17.71 7.14
N ILE A 126 6.32 -16.49 6.80
CA ILE A 126 6.53 -15.30 7.64
C ILE A 126 5.50 -15.21 8.76
N CYS A 127 4.25 -15.57 8.47
CA CYS A 127 3.12 -15.52 9.38
C CYS A 127 2.34 -16.85 9.29
N PRO A 128 2.77 -17.92 9.95
CA PRO A 128 2.13 -19.24 9.86
C PRO A 128 0.63 -19.22 10.21
N ASP A 129 0.22 -18.31 11.08
CA ASP A 129 -1.15 -18.20 11.60
C ASP A 129 -2.09 -17.33 10.74
N TRP A 130 -1.61 -16.75 9.64
CA TRP A 130 -2.41 -15.81 8.83
C TRP A 130 -3.68 -16.44 8.20
N ASN A 131 -3.70 -17.77 8.03
CA ASN A 131 -4.84 -18.51 7.48
C ASN A 131 -5.97 -18.81 8.50
N GLN A 132 -5.78 -18.40 9.77
CA GLN A 132 -6.75 -18.68 10.84
C GLN A 132 -7.87 -17.61 10.90
N TYR A 133 -7.76 -16.56 10.09
CA TYR A 133 -8.71 -15.47 9.95
C TYR A 133 -9.25 -15.44 8.52
#